data_7ce0208943e79e6105a2b1397a96aac1
#
_entry.id   7ce0208943e79e6105a2b1397a96aac1
#
_cell.length_a   1.000
_cell.length_b   1.000
_cell.length_c   1.000
_cell.angle_alpha   90.00
_cell.angle_beta   90.00
_cell.angle_gamma   90.00
#
_symmetry.space_group_name_H-M   'P 1'
#
loop_
_entity.id
_entity.type
_entity.pdbx_description
1 polymer ?
#
loop_
_entity_poly.entity_id
_entity_poly.type
_entity_poly.pdbx_seq_one_letter_code
_entity_poly.pdbx_strand_id
1 'polypeptide(L)'
;MNNKIKDNSFILNIKQDVLNDINYRVKNSRVSNDFGNKEWKYGTEETYLKDLISYWSKDYDWKKQEKEINKFSHYKIKIDNIPIHFMYEKG
;
A
#
# COMPACT_ATOMS: atom_id res chain seq x y z
N MET A 1 -16.14 18.64 14.93
CA MET A 1 -16.43 17.35 14.32
C MET A 1 -17.67 16.75 14.98
N ASN A 2 -18.63 16.23 14.22
CA ASN A 2 -19.79 15.64 14.84
C ASN A 2 -19.48 14.24 15.39
N ASN A 3 -20.26 13.77 16.36
CA ASN A 3 -20.02 12.49 17.03
C ASN A 3 -20.08 11.29 16.08
N LYS A 4 -20.92 11.37 15.05
CA LYS A 4 -21.08 10.30 14.07
C LYS A 4 -19.77 10.04 13.30
N ILE A 5 -19.06 11.09 12.93
CA ILE A 5 -17.73 10.95 12.27
C ILE A 5 -16.73 10.38 13.27
N LYS A 6 -16.68 10.93 14.47
CA LYS A 6 -15.76 10.50 15.52
C LYS A 6 -15.94 9.03 15.87
N ASP A 7 -17.19 8.53 15.93
CA ASP A 7 -17.48 7.14 16.28
C ASP A 7 -17.06 6.15 15.19
N ASN A 8 -16.77 6.63 13.98
CA ASN A 8 -16.32 5.83 12.85
C ASN A 8 -14.81 5.92 12.61
N SER A 9 -14.07 6.48 13.58
CA SER A 9 -12.61 6.53 13.47
C SER A 9 -11.98 5.13 13.49
N PHE A 10 -10.88 4.98 12.79
CA PHE A 10 -10.12 3.73 12.83
C PHE A 10 -8.64 3.98 12.60
N ILE A 11 -7.84 3.01 13.01
CA ILE A 11 -6.39 3.01 12.82
C ILE A 11 -6.08 1.92 11.80
N LEU A 12 -5.31 2.28 10.77
CA LEU A 12 -4.85 1.32 9.79
C LEU A 12 -3.88 0.34 10.44
N ASN A 13 -4.17 -0.95 10.35
CA ASN A 13 -3.32 -1.99 10.91
C ASN A 13 -3.42 -3.24 10.06
N ILE A 14 -2.44 -3.43 9.19
CA ILE A 14 -2.35 -4.62 8.36
C ILE A 14 -1.70 -5.72 9.18
N LYS A 15 -2.36 -6.88 9.26
CA LYS A 15 -1.88 -8.01 10.06
C LYS A 15 -0.54 -8.52 9.54
N GLN A 16 0.29 -8.98 10.45
CA GLN A 16 1.64 -9.46 10.11
C GLN A 16 1.61 -10.66 9.15
N ASP A 17 0.64 -11.54 9.27
CA ASP A 17 0.50 -12.69 8.36
C ASP A 17 0.23 -12.25 6.92
N VAL A 18 -0.55 -11.18 6.72
CA VAL A 18 -0.78 -10.60 5.40
C VAL A 18 0.53 -10.03 4.84
N LEU A 19 1.29 -9.31 5.66
CA LEU A 19 2.57 -8.74 5.26
C LEU A 19 3.58 -9.83 4.91
N ASN A 20 3.59 -10.90 5.68
CA ASN A 20 4.47 -12.04 5.41
C ASN A 20 4.12 -12.71 4.07
N ASP A 21 2.83 -12.86 3.78
CA ASP A 21 2.37 -13.43 2.51
C ASP A 21 2.75 -12.53 1.33
N ILE A 22 2.56 -11.22 1.47
CA ILE A 22 2.95 -10.26 0.43
C ILE A 22 4.46 -10.36 0.17
N ASN A 23 5.25 -10.36 1.23
CA ASN A 23 6.71 -10.43 1.10
C ASN A 23 7.16 -11.72 0.43
N TYR A 24 6.53 -12.85 0.78
CA TYR A 24 6.80 -14.13 0.15
C TYR A 24 6.51 -14.07 -1.35
N ARG A 25 5.37 -13.52 -1.75
CA ARG A 25 4.96 -13.42 -3.15
C ARG A 25 5.87 -12.48 -3.94
N VAL A 26 6.22 -11.34 -3.35
CA VAL A 26 7.15 -10.38 -3.98
C VAL A 26 8.51 -11.02 -4.20
N LYS A 27 9.04 -11.66 -3.16
CA LYS A 27 10.35 -12.31 -3.20
C LYS A 27 10.43 -13.42 -4.24
N ASN A 28 9.33 -14.13 -4.47
CA ASN A 28 9.26 -15.25 -5.41
C ASN A 28 8.62 -14.87 -6.74
N SER A 29 8.51 -13.57 -7.03
CA SER A 29 7.96 -13.10 -8.30
C SER A 29 8.83 -13.48 -9.47
N ARG A 30 8.18 -13.83 -10.58
CA ARG A 30 8.86 -14.05 -11.86
C ARG A 30 8.59 -12.86 -12.77
N VAL A 31 9.66 -12.23 -13.23
CA VAL A 31 9.55 -11.09 -14.13
C VAL A 31 9.75 -11.59 -15.56
N SER A 32 8.82 -11.23 -16.44
CA SER A 32 8.92 -11.58 -17.86
C SER A 32 10.05 -10.83 -18.53
N ASN A 33 10.71 -11.47 -19.50
CA ASN A 33 11.67 -10.79 -20.35
C ASN A 33 10.95 -9.73 -21.19
N ASP A 34 11.59 -8.61 -21.39
CA ASP A 34 10.98 -7.46 -22.07
C ASP A 34 11.48 -7.25 -23.51
N PHE A 35 12.14 -8.19 -24.11
CA PHE A 35 12.56 -8.26 -25.52
C PHE A 35 12.77 -6.88 -26.18
N GLY A 36 13.85 -6.20 -25.82
CA GLY A 36 14.21 -4.94 -26.47
C GLY A 36 13.44 -3.72 -25.97
N ASN A 37 12.79 -3.80 -24.82
CA ASN A 37 12.13 -2.66 -24.21
C ASN A 37 13.18 -1.74 -23.55
N LYS A 38 13.83 -0.93 -24.37
CA LYS A 38 14.82 0.03 -23.88
C LYS A 38 14.12 1.34 -23.52
N GLU A 39 14.54 1.94 -22.40
CA GLU A 39 14.09 3.26 -21.98
C GLU A 39 12.55 3.37 -21.87
N TRP A 40 11.92 2.29 -21.36
CA TRP A 40 10.47 2.24 -21.14
C TRP A 40 9.62 2.38 -22.40
N LYS A 41 10.19 2.09 -23.56
CA LYS A 41 9.50 2.28 -24.84
C LYS A 41 8.13 1.58 -24.90
N TYR A 42 8.02 0.39 -24.32
CA TYR A 42 6.81 -0.42 -24.33
C TYR A 42 6.19 -0.63 -22.94
N GLY A 43 6.57 0.19 -21.98
CA GLY A 43 6.10 0.06 -20.61
C GLY A 43 7.25 -0.13 -19.64
N THR A 44 6.97 -0.73 -18.48
CA THR A 44 7.95 -0.88 -17.41
C THR A 44 9.17 -1.70 -17.88
N GLU A 45 10.36 -1.13 -17.73
CA GLU A 45 11.62 -1.81 -18.07
C GLU A 45 11.89 -2.94 -17.08
N GLU A 46 12.33 -4.09 -17.60
CA GLU A 46 12.59 -5.30 -16.81
C GLU A 46 13.60 -5.07 -15.68
N THR A 47 14.73 -4.43 -15.98
CA THR A 47 15.77 -4.17 -14.99
C THR A 47 15.26 -3.30 -13.86
N TYR A 48 14.53 -2.24 -14.18
CA TYR A 48 13.93 -1.38 -13.16
C TYR A 48 12.95 -2.16 -12.27
N LEU A 49 12.10 -2.98 -12.88
CA LEU A 49 11.13 -3.77 -12.14
C LEU A 49 11.81 -4.77 -11.20
N LYS A 50 12.88 -5.42 -11.64
CA LYS A 50 13.65 -6.34 -10.79
C LYS A 50 14.29 -5.61 -9.62
N ASP A 51 14.82 -4.41 -9.84
CA ASP A 51 15.41 -3.59 -8.78
C ASP A 51 14.34 -3.17 -7.77
N LEU A 52 13.16 -2.78 -8.26
CA LEU A 52 12.04 -2.41 -7.40
C LEU A 52 11.57 -3.58 -6.53
N ILE A 53 11.46 -4.78 -7.12
CA ILE A 53 11.08 -5.99 -6.39
C ILE A 53 12.11 -6.31 -5.32
N SER A 54 13.40 -6.19 -5.64
CA SER A 54 14.48 -6.40 -4.68
C SER A 54 14.38 -5.42 -3.50
N TYR A 55 14.20 -4.14 -3.79
CA TYR A 55 14.00 -3.13 -2.76
C TYR A 55 12.78 -3.44 -1.89
N TRP A 56 11.65 -3.79 -2.52
CA TRP A 56 10.41 -4.11 -1.80
C TRP A 56 10.60 -5.28 -0.83
N SER A 57 11.26 -6.35 -1.29
CA SER A 57 11.41 -7.56 -0.48
C SER A 57 12.46 -7.42 0.64
N LYS A 58 13.42 -6.51 0.51
CA LYS A 58 14.55 -6.40 1.44
C LYS A 58 14.52 -5.14 2.31
N ASP A 59 14.22 -3.99 1.72
CA ASP A 59 14.45 -2.69 2.36
C ASP A 59 13.18 -1.95 2.71
N TYR A 60 12.08 -2.20 2.00
CA TYR A 60 10.84 -1.48 2.23
C TYR A 60 10.16 -1.95 3.51
N ASP A 61 9.86 -1.00 4.40
CA ASP A 61 9.25 -1.27 5.70
C ASP A 61 7.83 -0.70 5.72
N TRP A 62 6.83 -1.58 5.49
CA TRP A 62 5.42 -1.17 5.51
C TRP A 62 5.01 -0.63 6.87
N LYS A 63 5.45 -1.25 7.98
CA LYS A 63 5.04 -0.81 9.33
C LYS A 63 5.48 0.61 9.62
N LYS A 64 6.63 1.02 9.10
CA LYS A 64 7.10 2.40 9.22
C LYS A 64 6.17 3.35 8.46
N GLN A 65 5.77 2.98 7.23
CA GLN A 65 4.85 3.77 6.43
C GLN A 65 3.46 3.81 7.05
N GLU A 66 3.01 2.70 7.62
CA GLU A 66 1.73 2.62 8.32
C GLU A 66 1.68 3.61 9.49
N LYS A 67 2.76 3.76 10.25
CA LYS A 67 2.85 4.76 11.31
C LYS A 67 2.70 6.19 10.77
N GLU A 68 3.33 6.47 9.64
CA GLU A 68 3.21 7.78 8.99
C GLU A 68 1.78 8.05 8.53
N ILE A 69 1.14 7.04 7.92
CA ILE A 69 -0.26 7.13 7.49
C ILE A 69 -1.17 7.39 8.70
N ASN A 70 -0.93 6.70 9.81
CA ASN A 70 -1.76 6.81 11.00
C ASN A 70 -1.56 8.12 11.78
N LYS A 71 -0.64 8.97 11.37
CA LYS A 71 -0.54 10.34 11.92
C LYS A 71 -1.74 11.19 11.51
N PHE A 72 -2.40 10.83 10.44
CA PHE A 72 -3.64 11.48 10.00
C PHE A 72 -4.85 10.78 10.62
N SER A 73 -5.94 11.52 10.76
CA SER A 73 -7.19 10.98 11.29
C SER A 73 -7.95 10.25 10.18
N HIS A 74 -8.22 8.98 10.40
CA HIS A 74 -8.88 8.10 9.42
C HIS A 74 -10.26 7.71 9.92
N TYR A 75 -11.20 7.63 9.00
CA TYR A 75 -12.58 7.27 9.28
C TYR A 75 -13.11 6.32 8.22
N LYS A 76 -14.09 5.53 8.62
CA LYS A 76 -14.79 4.64 7.71
C LYS A 76 -16.29 4.75 7.98
N ILE A 77 -17.05 5.03 6.95
CA ILE A 77 -18.51 5.20 7.05
C ILE A 77 -19.16 4.42 5.92
N LYS A 78 -20.35 3.85 6.19
CA LYS A 78 -21.12 3.17 5.15
C LYS A 78 -22.09 4.15 4.51
N ILE A 79 -22.06 4.20 3.18
CA ILE A 79 -23.02 4.93 2.36
C ILE A 79 -23.63 3.91 1.41
N ASP A 80 -24.95 3.71 1.53
CA ASP A 80 -25.69 2.69 0.77
C ASP A 80 -25.04 1.30 0.92
N ASN A 81 -24.67 0.93 2.15
CA ASN A 81 -24.01 -0.32 2.52
C ASN A 81 -22.61 -0.50 1.96
N ILE A 82 -22.02 0.52 1.34
CA ILE A 82 -20.65 0.48 0.84
C ILE A 82 -19.76 1.21 1.83
N PRO A 83 -18.72 0.53 2.37
CA PRO A 83 -17.77 1.20 3.28
C PRO A 83 -16.90 2.17 2.50
N ILE A 84 -16.85 3.41 2.98
CA ILE A 84 -16.01 4.47 2.40
C ILE A 84 -14.97 4.88 3.44
N HIS A 85 -13.72 4.78 3.07
CA HIS A 85 -12.60 5.26 3.87
C HIS A 85 -12.30 6.71 3.49
N PHE A 86 -12.10 7.56 4.48
CA PHE A 86 -11.68 8.93 4.22
C PHE A 86 -10.80 9.45 5.36
N MET A 87 -10.04 10.48 5.04
CA MET A 87 -9.28 11.23 6.03
C MET A 87 -9.94 12.58 6.24
N TYR A 88 -9.97 13.02 7.49
CA TYR A 88 -10.50 14.33 7.83
C TYR A 88 -9.58 14.98 8.85
N GLU A 89 -9.02 16.13 8.47
CA GLU A 89 -8.20 16.94 9.35
C GLU A 89 -8.81 18.35 9.43
N LYS A 90 -8.98 18.84 10.65
CA LYS A 90 -9.52 20.16 10.86
C LYS A 90 -8.48 21.22 10.52
N GLY A 91 -8.87 22.19 9.70
CA GLY A 91 -8.00 23.32 9.31
C GLY A 91 -7.81 24.36 10.42
#